data_cd14bbf450376c5df39ad3609b37093d
#
_entry.id   cd14bbf450376c5df39ad3609b37093d
#
_cell.length_a   1.000
_cell.length_b   1.000
_cell.length_c   1.000
_cell.angle_alpha   90.00
_cell.angle_beta   90.00
_cell.angle_gamma   90.00
#
_symmetry.space_group_name_H-M   'P 1'
#
loop_
_entity.id
_entity.type
_entity.pdbx_description
1 polymer ?
#
loop_
_entity_poly.entity_id
_entity_poly.type
_entity_poly.pdbx_seq_one_letter_code
_entity_poly.pdbx_strand_id
1 'polypeptide(L)'
;MSALARRFAAAIAMCALAGCGLNLLYPRLDSVVGFYLQDLVTLDDAQAAALSQTLAGNLEWHRRSELARYASFLRDVAGEVEAGAGREDWLAASRRTEEYWRDIFEQAAPGYTALARTFSDAQVDELLANLAREDEKTWQEFAERTPAQRDARREKTLARALERFTGPLTPAQRAAVRAHVASSPPFMAEWRSNRRVWREALAGALAQRTDGVEFERRMFVLIARPDDLWTPQYRAAVERRREALAVLMADIDAKLTPQQRAAARRQFLALADEVQGLAARRG
;
A
#
# COMPACT_ATOMS: atom_id res chain seq x y z
N MET A 1 -5.95 2.29 -4.91
CA MET A 1 -5.64 1.71 -3.59
C MET A 1 -6.67 2.23 -2.60
N SER A 2 -7.38 1.34 -1.91
CA SER A 2 -8.33 1.71 -0.85
C SER A 2 -7.58 2.46 0.27
N ALA A 3 -8.30 3.20 1.14
CA ALA A 3 -7.72 3.74 2.38
C ALA A 3 -7.10 2.58 3.18
N LEU A 4 -7.69 1.39 3.09
CA LEU A 4 -7.18 0.11 3.55
C LEU A 4 -5.79 -0.19 2.98
N ALA A 5 -5.65 -0.22 1.67
CA ALA A 5 -4.38 -0.50 1.02
C ALA A 5 -3.31 0.57 1.34
N ARG A 6 -3.71 1.83 1.56
CA ARG A 6 -2.77 2.89 2.00
C ARG A 6 -2.37 2.78 3.46
N ARG A 7 -3.28 2.41 4.36
CA ARG A 7 -2.94 2.16 5.78
C ARG A 7 -2.19 0.85 5.92
N PHE A 8 -2.51 -0.14 5.11
CA PHE A 8 -1.75 -1.39 5.01
C PHE A 8 -0.38 -1.16 4.37
N ALA A 9 -0.32 -0.47 3.23
CA ALA A 9 0.93 -0.05 2.63
C ALA A 9 1.72 0.91 3.54
N ALA A 10 1.04 1.80 4.27
CA ALA A 10 1.68 2.66 5.25
C ALA A 10 2.10 1.89 6.51
N ALA A 11 1.36 0.86 6.95
CA ALA A 11 1.77 0.00 8.05
C ALA A 11 2.94 -0.90 7.63
N ILE A 12 2.90 -1.53 6.47
CA ILE A 12 4.03 -2.31 5.93
C ILE A 12 5.19 -1.39 5.56
N ALA A 13 4.95 -0.23 4.97
CA ALA A 13 5.98 0.78 4.74
C ALA A 13 6.51 1.38 6.05
N MET A 14 5.69 1.59 7.09
CA MET A 14 6.17 1.94 8.43
C MET A 14 6.96 0.80 9.07
N CYS A 15 6.63 -0.44 8.83
CA CYS A 15 7.36 -1.61 9.34
C CYS A 15 8.69 -1.79 8.60
N ALA A 16 8.69 -1.67 7.30
CA ALA A 16 9.91 -1.55 6.50
C ALA A 16 10.68 -0.27 6.89
N LEU A 17 10.01 0.74 7.43
CA LEU A 17 10.57 2.00 7.89
C LEU A 17 11.22 1.93 9.29
N ALA A 18 11.06 0.92 10.09
CA ALA A 18 11.56 0.85 11.46
C ALA A 18 12.69 -0.18 11.66
N GLY A 19 13.74 -0.17 10.87
CA GLY A 19 14.98 -0.98 10.94
C GLY A 19 15.13 -2.17 11.92
N CYS A 20 14.51 -2.17 13.07
CA CYS A 20 14.41 -3.29 14.01
C CYS A 20 12.98 -3.81 14.18
N GLY A 21 11.99 -3.22 13.51
CA GLY A 21 10.56 -3.48 13.75
C GLY A 21 9.94 -4.55 12.85
N LEU A 22 10.54 -4.87 11.70
CA LEU A 22 9.95 -5.82 10.76
C LEU A 22 9.85 -7.22 11.40
N ASN A 23 10.89 -7.63 12.08
CA ASN A 23 10.95 -8.91 12.80
C ASN A 23 9.95 -9.04 13.96
N LEU A 24 9.56 -7.92 14.59
CA LEU A 24 8.59 -7.89 15.68
C LEU A 24 7.16 -7.77 15.19
N LEU A 25 6.95 -7.09 14.08
CA LEU A 25 5.62 -6.78 13.58
C LEU A 25 5.10 -7.81 12.57
N TYR A 26 5.99 -8.39 11.74
CA TYR A 26 5.59 -9.38 10.74
C TYR A 26 4.81 -10.56 11.34
N PRO A 27 5.22 -11.18 12.47
CA PRO A 27 4.47 -12.27 13.10
C PRO A 27 3.11 -11.87 13.70
N ARG A 28 2.82 -10.56 13.76
CA ARG A 28 1.57 -10.00 14.32
C ARG A 28 0.69 -9.34 13.28
N LEU A 29 1.05 -9.44 12.00
CA LEU A 29 0.29 -8.82 10.92
C LEU A 29 -1.13 -9.39 10.81
N ASP A 30 -1.32 -10.67 11.06
CA ASP A 30 -2.63 -11.32 11.15
C ASP A 30 -3.53 -10.66 12.19
N SER A 31 -3.01 -10.43 13.40
CA SER A 31 -3.74 -9.77 14.47
C SER A 31 -4.09 -8.31 14.14
N VAL A 32 -3.14 -7.57 13.53
CA VAL A 32 -3.38 -6.16 13.12
C VAL A 32 -4.43 -6.07 12.03
N VAL A 33 -4.38 -6.97 11.03
CA VAL A 33 -5.37 -7.02 9.95
C VAL A 33 -6.73 -7.48 10.48
N GLY A 34 -6.73 -8.51 11.33
CA GLY A 34 -7.94 -9.02 11.95
C GLY A 34 -8.66 -7.95 12.76
N PHE A 35 -7.93 -7.21 13.61
CA PHE A 35 -8.48 -6.10 14.39
C PHE A 35 -9.10 -5.01 13.50
N TYR A 36 -8.40 -4.63 12.43
CA TYR A 36 -8.91 -3.61 11.51
C TYR A 36 -10.19 -4.05 10.77
N LEU A 37 -10.29 -5.33 10.38
CA LEU A 37 -11.49 -5.85 9.73
C LEU A 37 -12.68 -5.94 10.69
N GLN A 38 -12.42 -6.27 11.97
CA GLN A 38 -13.44 -6.27 13.02
C GLN A 38 -13.98 -4.88 13.34
N ASP A 39 -13.17 -3.81 13.14
CA ASP A 39 -13.65 -2.42 13.22
C ASP A 39 -14.63 -2.06 12.09
N LEU A 40 -14.64 -2.82 10.99
CA LEU A 40 -15.51 -2.56 9.85
C LEU A 40 -16.82 -3.34 9.91
N VAL A 41 -16.83 -4.53 10.50
CA VAL A 41 -18.01 -5.38 10.62
C VAL A 41 -17.91 -6.29 11.84
N THR A 42 -18.99 -6.37 12.62
CA THR A 42 -19.09 -7.26 13.77
C THR A 42 -19.25 -8.69 13.31
N LEU A 43 -18.23 -9.53 13.54
CA LEU A 43 -18.22 -10.94 13.14
C LEU A 43 -18.76 -11.83 14.27
N ASP A 44 -19.48 -12.88 13.93
CA ASP A 44 -19.76 -13.98 14.86
C ASP A 44 -18.50 -14.87 15.04
N ASP A 45 -18.56 -15.81 15.99
CA ASP A 45 -17.44 -16.68 16.34
C ASP A 45 -16.93 -17.53 15.17
N ALA A 46 -17.84 -18.03 14.33
CA ALA A 46 -17.51 -18.84 13.15
C ALA A 46 -16.83 -17.99 12.07
N GLN A 47 -17.34 -16.80 11.83
CA GLN A 47 -16.75 -15.81 10.90
C GLN A 47 -15.40 -15.32 11.39
N ALA A 48 -15.24 -15.05 12.69
CA ALA A 48 -13.98 -14.65 13.27
C ALA A 48 -12.90 -15.75 13.16
N ALA A 49 -13.30 -17.01 13.39
CA ALA A 49 -12.43 -18.17 13.19
C ALA A 49 -12.02 -18.34 11.72
N ALA A 50 -12.96 -18.21 10.77
CA ALA A 50 -12.70 -18.28 9.34
C ALA A 50 -11.75 -17.14 8.88
N LEU A 51 -11.94 -15.93 9.38
CA LEU A 51 -11.03 -14.80 9.13
C LEU A 51 -9.62 -15.09 9.63
N SER A 52 -9.49 -15.57 10.88
CA SER A 52 -8.20 -15.91 11.48
C SER A 52 -7.45 -16.96 10.65
N GLN A 53 -8.15 -18.01 10.22
CA GLN A 53 -7.59 -19.06 9.36
C GLN A 53 -7.14 -18.50 8.00
N THR A 54 -7.96 -17.65 7.38
CA THR A 54 -7.63 -17.00 6.10
C THR A 54 -6.39 -16.13 6.23
N LEU A 55 -6.29 -15.34 7.29
CA LEU A 55 -5.13 -14.48 7.55
C LEU A 55 -3.86 -15.28 7.79
N ALA A 56 -3.93 -16.33 8.59
CA ALA A 56 -2.80 -17.22 8.86
C ALA A 56 -2.31 -17.91 7.55
N GLY A 57 -3.23 -18.42 6.73
CA GLY A 57 -2.91 -19.02 5.44
C GLY A 57 -2.26 -18.03 4.46
N ASN A 58 -2.79 -16.81 4.37
CA ASN A 58 -2.22 -15.76 3.52
C ASN A 58 -0.84 -15.32 4.00
N LEU A 59 -0.62 -15.20 5.32
CA LEU A 59 0.67 -14.83 5.88
C LEU A 59 1.72 -15.93 5.64
N GLU A 60 1.34 -17.18 5.76
CA GLU A 60 2.21 -18.33 5.49
C GLU A 60 2.59 -18.40 4.00
N TRP A 61 1.60 -18.24 3.09
CA TRP A 61 1.87 -18.14 1.65
C TRP A 61 2.81 -16.96 1.35
N HIS A 62 2.53 -15.78 1.88
CA HIS A 62 3.35 -14.58 1.69
C HIS A 62 4.80 -14.81 2.14
N ARG A 63 4.98 -15.45 3.29
CA ARG A 63 6.29 -15.78 3.81
C ARG A 63 7.08 -16.71 2.89
N ARG A 64 6.41 -17.75 2.36
CA ARG A 64 7.05 -18.78 1.52
C ARG A 64 7.31 -18.31 0.09
N SER A 65 6.38 -17.56 -0.47
CA SER A 65 6.38 -17.24 -1.90
C SER A 65 6.94 -15.86 -2.19
N GLU A 66 6.65 -14.86 -1.35
CA GLU A 66 6.86 -13.47 -1.71
C GLU A 66 8.14 -12.87 -1.09
N LEU A 67 8.46 -13.20 0.16
CA LEU A 67 9.57 -12.51 0.85
C LEU A 67 10.92 -12.70 0.13
N ALA A 68 11.18 -13.87 -0.44
CA ALA A 68 12.42 -14.10 -1.22
C ALA A 68 12.47 -13.24 -2.49
N ARG A 69 11.32 -13.04 -3.16
CA ARG A 69 11.17 -12.17 -4.33
C ARG A 69 11.43 -10.71 -3.96
N TYR A 70 10.90 -10.25 -2.80
CA TYR A 70 11.14 -8.90 -2.30
C TYR A 70 12.61 -8.68 -1.92
N ALA A 71 13.26 -9.66 -1.31
CA ALA A 71 14.68 -9.58 -1.00
C ALA A 71 15.54 -9.46 -2.27
N SER A 72 15.21 -10.22 -3.34
CA SER A 72 15.87 -10.07 -4.64
C SER A 72 15.65 -8.67 -5.22
N PHE A 73 14.41 -8.21 -5.28
CA PHE A 73 14.07 -6.88 -5.78
C PHE A 73 14.81 -5.75 -5.05
N LEU A 74 14.94 -5.85 -3.73
CA LEU A 74 15.68 -4.85 -2.94
C LEU A 74 17.18 -4.86 -3.26
N ARG A 75 17.76 -6.02 -3.59
CA ARG A 75 19.15 -6.12 -4.05
C ARG A 75 19.34 -5.53 -5.44
N ASP A 76 18.37 -5.74 -6.34
CA ASP A 76 18.37 -5.13 -7.67
C ASP A 76 18.33 -3.59 -7.55
N VAL A 77 17.42 -3.04 -6.75
CA VAL A 77 17.35 -1.58 -6.47
C VAL A 77 18.65 -1.07 -5.85
N ALA A 78 19.30 -1.84 -4.96
CA ALA A 78 20.59 -1.45 -4.41
C ALA A 78 21.69 -1.34 -5.49
N GLY A 79 21.68 -2.24 -6.48
CA GLY A 79 22.57 -2.20 -7.63
C GLY A 79 22.29 -1.02 -8.57
N GLU A 80 21.03 -0.74 -8.86
CA GLU A 80 20.60 0.41 -9.66
C GLU A 80 21.01 1.73 -9.02
N VAL A 81 20.77 1.88 -7.70
CA VAL A 81 21.20 3.06 -6.94
C VAL A 81 22.73 3.20 -6.95
N GLU A 82 23.50 2.11 -6.87
CA GLU A 82 24.97 2.16 -6.96
C GLU A 82 25.43 2.68 -8.34
N ALA A 83 24.78 2.22 -9.41
CA ALA A 83 25.09 2.61 -10.78
C ALA A 83 24.58 4.01 -11.15
N GLY A 84 23.62 4.55 -10.43
CA GLY A 84 22.93 5.81 -10.74
C GLY A 84 21.57 5.55 -11.39
N ALA A 85 20.53 5.38 -10.55
CA ALA A 85 19.19 5.06 -11.01
C ALA A 85 18.51 6.26 -11.69
N GLY A 86 18.06 6.06 -12.92
CA GLY A 86 17.33 7.03 -13.71
C GLY A 86 15.80 6.95 -13.52
N ARG A 87 15.07 7.78 -14.27
CA ARG A 87 13.60 7.82 -14.24
C ARG A 87 12.96 6.46 -14.59
N GLU A 88 13.49 5.77 -15.62
CA GLU A 88 12.93 4.49 -16.08
C GLU A 88 13.13 3.38 -15.05
N ASP A 89 14.25 3.37 -14.32
CA ASP A 89 14.52 2.41 -13.25
C ASP A 89 13.49 2.59 -12.12
N TRP A 90 13.22 3.84 -11.71
CA TRP A 90 12.21 4.13 -10.69
C TRP A 90 10.77 3.83 -11.15
N LEU A 91 10.46 4.01 -12.44
CA LEU A 91 9.17 3.56 -12.99
C LEU A 91 9.07 2.04 -13.01
N ALA A 92 10.14 1.33 -13.36
CA ALA A 92 10.18 -0.12 -13.33
C ALA A 92 10.01 -0.65 -11.88
N ALA A 93 10.70 -0.05 -10.92
CA ALA A 93 10.56 -0.38 -9.51
C ALA A 93 9.11 -0.14 -9.00
N SER A 94 8.48 0.96 -9.42
CA SER A 94 7.06 1.23 -9.09
C SER A 94 6.12 0.16 -9.65
N ARG A 95 6.27 -0.22 -10.94
CA ARG A 95 5.47 -1.28 -11.58
C ARG A 95 5.66 -2.62 -10.88
N ARG A 96 6.92 -2.97 -10.54
CA ARG A 96 7.21 -4.21 -9.82
C ARG A 96 6.55 -4.25 -8.45
N THR A 97 6.54 -3.12 -7.73
CA THR A 97 5.84 -3.01 -6.44
C THR A 97 4.32 -3.20 -6.60
N GLU A 98 3.73 -2.70 -7.69
CA GLU A 98 2.30 -2.90 -8.00
C GLU A 98 1.97 -4.36 -8.33
N GLU A 99 2.86 -5.07 -9.03
CA GLU A 99 2.74 -6.51 -9.27
C GLU A 99 2.70 -7.30 -7.95
N TYR A 100 3.60 -7.00 -7.01
CA TYR A 100 3.60 -7.63 -5.69
C TYR A 100 2.30 -7.38 -4.92
N TRP A 101 1.76 -6.17 -4.97
CA TRP A 101 0.47 -5.90 -4.35
C TRP A 101 -0.66 -6.68 -5.01
N ARG A 102 -0.63 -6.81 -6.33
CA ARG A 102 -1.61 -7.60 -7.08
C ARG A 102 -1.56 -9.07 -6.65
N ASP A 103 -0.37 -9.67 -6.61
CA ASP A 103 -0.17 -11.06 -6.18
C ASP A 103 -0.74 -11.31 -4.77
N ILE A 104 -0.50 -10.39 -3.82
CA ILE A 104 -1.06 -10.46 -2.45
C ILE A 104 -2.60 -10.45 -2.48
N PHE A 105 -3.19 -9.54 -3.24
CA PHE A 105 -4.65 -9.40 -3.28
C PHE A 105 -5.33 -10.53 -4.07
N GLU A 106 -4.70 -11.05 -5.12
CA GLU A 106 -5.18 -12.23 -5.85
C GLU A 106 -5.20 -13.45 -4.94
N GLN A 107 -4.14 -13.66 -4.15
CA GLN A 107 -4.07 -14.73 -3.16
C GLN A 107 -5.12 -14.57 -2.06
N ALA A 108 -5.37 -13.36 -1.61
CA ALA A 108 -6.27 -13.08 -0.50
C ALA A 108 -7.76 -13.12 -0.92
N ALA A 109 -8.08 -12.83 -2.17
CA ALA A 109 -9.45 -12.66 -2.66
C ALA A 109 -10.38 -13.84 -2.38
N PRO A 110 -10.00 -15.12 -2.59
CA PRO A 110 -10.90 -16.25 -2.33
C PRO A 110 -11.36 -16.34 -0.88
N GLY A 111 -10.46 -16.20 0.08
CA GLY A 111 -10.78 -16.28 1.51
C GLY A 111 -11.71 -15.16 1.98
N TYR A 112 -11.42 -13.91 1.57
CA TYR A 112 -12.30 -12.79 1.90
C TYR A 112 -13.65 -12.86 1.19
N THR A 113 -13.72 -13.41 -0.01
CA THR A 113 -14.97 -13.66 -0.73
C THR A 113 -15.81 -14.70 -0.02
N ALA A 114 -15.20 -15.80 0.42
CA ALA A 114 -15.88 -16.84 1.18
C ALA A 114 -16.44 -16.30 2.51
N LEU A 115 -15.66 -15.48 3.23
CA LEU A 115 -16.13 -14.81 4.45
C LEU A 115 -17.30 -13.87 4.16
N ALA A 116 -17.19 -12.99 3.16
CA ALA A 116 -18.23 -12.02 2.83
C ALA A 116 -19.55 -12.68 2.39
N ARG A 117 -19.49 -13.90 1.84
CA ARG A 117 -20.69 -14.68 1.50
C ARG A 117 -21.53 -15.05 2.72
N THR A 118 -20.91 -15.19 3.89
CA THR A 118 -21.60 -15.56 5.14
C THR A 118 -22.24 -14.37 5.86
N PHE A 119 -22.04 -13.15 5.38
CA PHE A 119 -22.56 -11.96 6.05
C PHE A 119 -24.09 -11.90 6.00
N SER A 120 -24.72 -11.57 7.12
CA SER A 120 -26.11 -11.18 7.19
C SER A 120 -26.33 -9.81 6.51
N ASP A 121 -27.59 -9.46 6.24
CA ASP A 121 -27.93 -8.15 5.70
C ASP A 121 -27.49 -7.03 6.65
N ALA A 122 -27.67 -7.20 7.95
CA ALA A 122 -27.22 -6.24 8.96
C ALA A 122 -25.69 -6.04 8.96
N GLN A 123 -24.92 -7.11 8.75
CA GLN A 123 -23.45 -7.02 8.64
C GLN A 123 -23.03 -6.35 7.33
N VAL A 124 -23.75 -6.54 6.24
CA VAL A 124 -23.52 -5.84 4.98
C VAL A 124 -23.75 -4.34 5.16
N ASP A 125 -24.86 -3.94 5.79
CA ASP A 125 -25.18 -2.54 6.06
C ASP A 125 -24.13 -1.91 7.00
N GLU A 126 -23.72 -2.61 8.05
CA GLU A 126 -22.67 -2.18 8.96
C GLU A 126 -21.34 -1.94 8.24
N LEU A 127 -20.88 -2.90 7.42
CA LEU A 127 -19.66 -2.81 6.63
C LEU A 127 -19.68 -1.59 5.70
N LEU A 128 -20.76 -1.41 4.94
CA LEU A 128 -20.89 -0.31 3.99
C LEU A 128 -20.94 1.05 4.69
N ALA A 129 -21.64 1.15 5.83
CA ALA A 129 -21.69 2.36 6.63
C ALA A 129 -20.33 2.71 7.24
N ASN A 130 -19.60 1.73 7.76
CA ASN A 130 -18.26 1.94 8.33
C ASN A 130 -17.24 2.34 7.27
N LEU A 131 -17.26 1.71 6.08
CA LEU A 131 -16.43 2.12 4.95
C LEU A 131 -16.72 3.55 4.50
N ALA A 132 -18.00 3.96 4.46
CA ALA A 132 -18.39 5.31 4.11
C ALA A 132 -17.88 6.33 5.14
N ARG A 133 -17.96 6.00 6.44
CA ARG A 133 -17.47 6.83 7.55
C ARG A 133 -15.95 7.01 7.49
N GLU A 134 -15.21 5.95 7.21
CA GLU A 134 -13.74 6.03 7.07
C GLU A 134 -13.32 6.87 5.85
N ASP A 135 -14.04 6.77 4.73
CA ASP A 135 -13.78 7.61 3.56
C ASP A 135 -14.09 9.09 3.85
N GLU A 136 -15.19 9.38 4.54
CA GLU A 136 -15.56 10.75 4.93
C GLU A 136 -14.56 11.33 5.93
N LYS A 137 -14.15 10.58 6.96
CA LYS A 137 -13.09 10.98 7.89
C LYS A 137 -11.78 11.31 7.16
N THR A 138 -11.39 10.49 6.19
CA THR A 138 -10.19 10.74 5.37
C THR A 138 -10.31 12.04 4.57
N TRP A 139 -11.50 12.32 4.04
CA TRP A 139 -11.77 13.55 3.33
C TRP A 139 -11.76 14.78 4.26
N GLN A 140 -12.42 14.70 5.42
CA GLN A 140 -12.44 15.77 6.41
C GLN A 140 -11.04 16.12 6.90
N GLU A 141 -10.23 15.12 7.28
CA GLU A 141 -8.83 15.34 7.66
C GLU A 141 -8.00 16.05 6.58
N PHE A 142 -8.32 15.83 5.31
CA PHE A 142 -7.71 16.54 4.21
C PHE A 142 -8.29 17.97 4.08
N ALA A 143 -9.59 18.13 4.14
CA ALA A 143 -10.28 19.40 3.92
C ALA A 143 -9.98 20.44 5.01
N GLU A 144 -9.84 20.01 6.27
CA GLU A 144 -9.50 20.85 7.42
C GLU A 144 -8.14 21.54 7.31
N ARG A 145 -7.22 20.96 6.53
CA ARG A 145 -5.88 21.55 6.35
C ARG A 145 -5.88 22.57 5.23
N THR A 146 -5.24 23.70 5.47
CA THR A 146 -4.94 24.67 4.40
C THR A 146 -4.02 24.06 3.35
N PRO A 147 -3.97 24.58 2.10
CA PRO A 147 -3.01 24.14 1.09
C PRO A 147 -1.57 24.13 1.60
N ALA A 148 -1.15 25.20 2.28
CA ALA A 148 0.20 25.29 2.85
C ALA A 148 0.50 24.20 3.90
N GLN A 149 -0.46 23.88 4.76
CA GLN A 149 -0.31 22.81 5.74
C GLN A 149 -0.22 21.42 5.07
N ARG A 150 -1.00 21.20 4.00
CA ARG A 150 -0.93 19.97 3.21
C ARG A 150 0.42 19.80 2.56
N ASP A 151 0.94 20.87 1.95
CA ASP A 151 2.24 20.85 1.27
C ASP A 151 3.39 20.68 2.26
N ALA A 152 3.39 21.38 3.38
CA ALA A 152 4.39 21.21 4.44
C ALA A 152 4.39 19.75 4.99
N ARG A 153 3.22 19.15 5.17
CA ARG A 153 3.12 17.75 5.60
C ARG A 153 3.66 16.78 4.53
N ARG A 154 3.37 17.02 3.25
CA ARG A 154 3.88 16.20 2.13
C ARG A 154 5.39 16.32 2.02
N GLU A 155 5.94 17.54 2.08
CA GLU A 155 7.38 17.78 2.08
C GLU A 155 8.06 17.02 3.21
N LYS A 156 7.58 17.20 4.45
CA LYS A 156 8.12 16.51 5.63
C LYS A 156 8.08 14.99 5.49
N THR A 157 6.99 14.43 4.95
CA THR A 157 6.84 12.98 4.77
C THR A 157 7.81 12.44 3.73
N LEU A 158 7.92 13.11 2.57
CA LEU A 158 8.86 12.72 1.52
C LEU A 158 10.32 12.87 1.97
N ALA A 159 10.67 13.99 2.61
CA ALA A 159 12.02 14.20 3.12
C ALA A 159 12.43 13.10 4.10
N ARG A 160 11.58 12.76 5.08
CA ARG A 160 11.85 11.70 6.05
C ARG A 160 11.99 10.31 5.40
N ALA A 161 11.17 10.03 4.38
CA ALA A 161 11.27 8.77 3.64
C ALA A 161 12.61 8.66 2.91
N LEU A 162 13.07 9.73 2.27
CA LEU A 162 14.37 9.77 1.60
C LEU A 162 15.53 9.71 2.60
N GLU A 163 15.50 10.55 3.66
CA GLU A 163 16.55 10.62 4.69
C GLU A 163 16.81 9.28 5.37
N ARG A 164 15.81 8.42 5.44
CA ARG A 164 16.00 7.10 5.99
C ARG A 164 16.97 6.23 5.19
N PHE A 165 16.97 6.37 3.88
CA PHE A 165 17.88 5.60 3.01
C PHE A 165 19.21 6.34 2.79
N THR A 166 19.16 7.65 2.61
CA THR A 166 20.32 8.45 2.22
C THR A 166 21.06 9.10 3.38
N GLY A 167 20.44 9.16 4.58
CA GLY A 167 20.84 10.10 5.63
C GLY A 167 20.33 11.52 5.32
N PRO A 168 20.80 12.55 6.06
CA PRO A 168 20.30 13.92 5.95
C PRO A 168 20.36 14.46 4.52
N LEU A 169 19.24 15.05 4.05
CA LEU A 169 19.18 15.66 2.72
C LEU A 169 19.98 16.97 2.66
N THR A 170 20.66 17.18 1.55
CA THR A 170 21.33 18.46 1.23
C THR A 170 20.30 19.55 0.93
N PRO A 171 20.67 20.84 0.96
CA PRO A 171 19.79 21.95 0.58
C PRO A 171 19.21 21.79 -0.85
N ALA A 172 20.02 21.29 -1.81
CA ALA A 172 19.58 21.05 -3.19
C ALA A 172 18.54 19.94 -3.27
N GLN A 173 18.72 18.83 -2.54
CA GLN A 173 17.73 17.74 -2.48
C GLN A 173 16.42 18.19 -1.79
N ARG A 174 16.50 18.99 -0.72
CA ARG A 174 15.29 19.57 -0.10
C ARG A 174 14.57 20.53 -1.05
N ALA A 175 15.29 21.29 -1.86
CA ALA A 175 14.69 22.13 -2.89
C ALA A 175 13.96 21.29 -3.96
N ALA A 176 14.52 20.16 -4.38
CA ALA A 176 13.88 19.22 -5.30
C ALA A 176 12.57 18.66 -4.72
N VAL A 177 12.57 18.25 -3.44
CA VAL A 177 11.35 17.79 -2.75
C VAL A 177 10.28 18.88 -2.71
N ARG A 178 10.64 20.14 -2.38
CA ARG A 178 9.69 21.27 -2.39
C ARG A 178 9.12 21.52 -3.79
N ALA A 179 9.96 21.52 -4.81
CA ALA A 179 9.55 21.71 -6.20
C ALA A 179 8.57 20.62 -6.64
N HIS A 180 8.85 19.35 -6.31
CA HIS A 180 7.93 18.24 -6.57
C HIS A 180 6.58 18.42 -5.86
N VAL A 181 6.59 18.82 -4.59
CA VAL A 181 5.33 19.05 -3.83
C VAL A 181 4.49 20.15 -4.48
N ALA A 182 5.14 21.26 -4.89
CA ALA A 182 4.47 22.37 -5.53
C ALA A 182 3.89 22.02 -6.92
N SER A 183 4.60 21.19 -7.70
CA SER A 183 4.16 20.77 -9.05
C SER A 183 3.21 19.57 -9.08
N SER A 184 3.00 18.90 -7.97
CA SER A 184 2.20 17.68 -7.88
C SER A 184 1.04 17.86 -6.89
N PRO A 185 -0.05 18.52 -7.29
CA PRO A 185 -1.18 18.77 -6.40
C PRO A 185 -1.82 17.46 -5.91
N PRO A 186 -2.45 17.47 -4.75
CA PRO A 186 -3.17 16.29 -4.24
C PRO A 186 -4.38 15.96 -5.13
N PHE A 187 -4.65 14.68 -5.31
CA PHE A 187 -5.75 14.15 -6.13
C PHE A 187 -6.91 13.61 -5.26
N MET A 188 -7.20 14.29 -4.15
CA MET A 188 -8.18 13.81 -3.19
C MET A 188 -9.63 13.88 -3.70
N ALA A 189 -9.95 14.76 -4.64
CA ALA A 189 -11.27 14.82 -5.26
C ALA A 189 -11.50 13.59 -6.15
N GLU A 190 -10.53 13.25 -6.99
CA GLU A 190 -10.55 12.06 -7.84
C GLU A 190 -10.59 10.78 -6.99
N TRP A 191 -9.80 10.74 -5.91
CA TRP A 191 -9.83 9.63 -4.96
C TRP A 191 -11.22 9.47 -4.33
N ARG A 192 -11.84 10.55 -3.86
CA ARG A 192 -13.18 10.49 -3.23
C ARG A 192 -14.23 10.00 -4.22
N SER A 193 -14.19 10.49 -5.46
CA SER A 193 -15.08 10.04 -6.53
C SER A 193 -14.89 8.55 -6.81
N ASN A 194 -13.65 8.10 -6.96
CA ASN A 194 -13.35 6.69 -7.22
C ASN A 194 -13.73 5.77 -6.06
N ARG A 195 -13.59 6.23 -4.81
CA ARG A 195 -14.02 5.48 -3.63
C ARG A 195 -15.53 5.24 -3.60
N ARG A 196 -16.31 6.22 -4.05
CA ARG A 196 -17.76 6.07 -4.19
C ARG A 196 -18.09 4.98 -5.21
N VAL A 197 -17.50 5.03 -6.41
CA VAL A 197 -17.69 3.99 -7.45
C VAL A 197 -17.34 2.60 -6.92
N TRP A 198 -16.21 2.46 -6.23
CA TRP A 198 -15.81 1.18 -5.65
C TRP A 198 -16.80 0.68 -4.59
N ARG A 199 -17.32 1.58 -3.70
CA ARG A 199 -18.31 1.19 -2.68
C ARG A 199 -19.65 0.81 -3.29
N GLU A 200 -20.10 1.52 -4.32
CA GLU A 200 -21.32 1.17 -5.06
C GLU A 200 -21.19 -0.21 -5.71
N ALA A 201 -20.05 -0.51 -6.31
CA ALA A 201 -19.75 -1.84 -6.86
C ALA A 201 -19.73 -2.93 -5.77
N LEU A 202 -19.14 -2.64 -4.61
CA LEU A 202 -19.13 -3.56 -3.46
C LEU A 202 -20.55 -3.81 -2.94
N ALA A 203 -21.36 -2.78 -2.78
CA ALA A 203 -22.75 -2.90 -2.35
C ALA A 203 -23.54 -3.78 -3.34
N GLY A 204 -23.39 -3.56 -4.63
CA GLY A 204 -24.02 -4.38 -5.68
C GLY A 204 -23.57 -5.83 -5.68
N ALA A 205 -22.29 -6.10 -5.37
CA ALA A 205 -21.79 -7.48 -5.23
C ALA A 205 -22.37 -8.15 -3.97
N LEU A 206 -22.34 -7.49 -2.82
CA LEU A 206 -22.84 -8.03 -1.55
C LEU A 206 -24.36 -8.26 -1.55
N ALA A 207 -25.13 -7.46 -2.27
CA ALA A 207 -26.57 -7.68 -2.45
C ALA A 207 -26.86 -9.00 -3.22
N GLN A 208 -25.90 -9.50 -4.00
CA GLN A 208 -26.00 -10.73 -4.78
C GLN A 208 -25.08 -11.84 -4.25
N ARG A 209 -24.71 -11.81 -2.97
CA ARG A 209 -23.75 -12.74 -2.37
C ARG A 209 -24.17 -14.22 -2.37
N THR A 210 -25.45 -14.50 -2.62
CA THR A 210 -25.98 -15.86 -2.82
C THR A 210 -25.78 -16.39 -4.24
N ASP A 211 -25.50 -15.52 -5.22
CA ASP A 211 -25.17 -15.91 -6.60
C ASP A 211 -23.67 -16.30 -6.67
N GLY A 212 -23.41 -17.61 -6.58
CA GLY A 212 -22.07 -18.15 -6.36
C GLY A 212 -21.00 -17.64 -7.32
N VAL A 213 -21.19 -17.84 -8.62
CA VAL A 213 -20.15 -17.55 -9.64
C VAL A 213 -20.01 -16.05 -9.90
N GLU A 214 -21.13 -15.35 -10.03
CA GLU A 214 -21.09 -13.91 -10.31
C GLU A 214 -20.58 -13.11 -9.10
N PHE A 215 -20.95 -13.50 -7.89
CA PHE A 215 -20.41 -12.92 -6.67
C PHE A 215 -18.90 -13.08 -6.58
N GLU A 216 -18.38 -14.30 -6.81
CA GLU A 216 -16.94 -14.56 -6.80
C GLU A 216 -16.20 -13.70 -7.82
N ARG A 217 -16.71 -13.61 -9.03
CA ARG A 217 -16.13 -12.79 -10.09
C ARG A 217 -16.06 -11.30 -9.69
N ARG A 218 -17.16 -10.75 -9.15
CA ARG A 218 -17.24 -9.35 -8.71
C ARG A 218 -16.30 -9.08 -7.54
N MET A 219 -16.29 -9.95 -6.55
CA MET A 219 -15.41 -9.81 -5.39
C MET A 219 -13.94 -9.92 -5.78
N PHE A 220 -13.61 -10.81 -6.72
CA PHE A 220 -12.24 -10.87 -7.26
C PHE A 220 -11.80 -9.54 -7.87
N VAL A 221 -12.63 -8.90 -8.70
CA VAL A 221 -12.33 -7.58 -9.26
C VAL A 221 -12.18 -6.54 -8.15
N LEU A 222 -13.11 -6.50 -7.19
CA LEU A 222 -13.09 -5.54 -6.09
C LEU A 222 -11.85 -5.63 -5.20
N ILE A 223 -11.34 -6.84 -4.98
CA ILE A 223 -10.21 -7.11 -4.10
C ILE A 223 -8.89 -7.11 -4.88
N ALA A 224 -8.77 -7.90 -5.94
CA ALA A 224 -7.54 -8.18 -6.65
C ALA A 224 -7.26 -7.22 -7.82
N ARG A 225 -8.30 -6.69 -8.45
CA ARG A 225 -8.21 -5.83 -9.64
C ARG A 225 -8.98 -4.51 -9.47
N PRO A 226 -8.81 -3.78 -8.34
CA PRO A 226 -9.55 -2.54 -8.09
C PRO A 226 -9.25 -1.45 -9.12
N ASP A 227 -8.16 -1.56 -9.86
CA ASP A 227 -7.78 -0.70 -10.97
C ASP A 227 -8.70 -0.85 -12.20
N ASP A 228 -9.39 -1.98 -12.37
CA ASP A 228 -10.43 -2.15 -13.40
C ASP A 228 -11.65 -1.24 -13.13
N LEU A 229 -11.86 -0.85 -11.88
CA LEU A 229 -12.95 0.04 -11.44
C LEU A 229 -12.52 1.51 -11.33
N TRP A 230 -11.29 1.87 -11.73
CA TRP A 230 -10.84 3.25 -11.66
C TRP A 230 -11.55 4.13 -12.68
N THR A 231 -12.09 5.25 -12.20
CA THR A 231 -12.57 6.29 -13.10
C THR A 231 -11.41 6.80 -13.97
N PRO A 232 -11.69 7.25 -15.22
CA PRO A 232 -10.63 7.79 -16.09
C PRO A 232 -9.83 8.92 -15.42
N GLN A 233 -10.51 9.78 -14.67
CA GLN A 233 -9.89 10.91 -13.94
C GLN A 233 -8.94 10.42 -12.84
N TYR A 234 -9.37 9.42 -12.07
CA TYR A 234 -8.54 8.85 -11.01
C TYR A 234 -7.34 8.09 -11.58
N ARG A 235 -7.53 7.31 -12.65
CA ARG A 235 -6.46 6.62 -13.37
C ARG A 235 -5.40 7.61 -13.85
N ALA A 236 -5.83 8.68 -14.55
CA ALA A 236 -4.92 9.71 -15.01
C ALA A 236 -4.18 10.43 -13.87
N ALA A 237 -4.83 10.64 -12.72
CA ALA A 237 -4.20 11.24 -11.55
C ALA A 237 -3.14 10.32 -10.91
N VAL A 238 -3.40 9.01 -10.86
CA VAL A 238 -2.44 8.01 -10.37
C VAL A 238 -1.22 7.94 -11.28
N GLU A 239 -1.42 7.90 -12.62
CA GLU A 239 -0.32 7.87 -13.59
C GLU A 239 0.56 9.13 -13.51
N ARG A 240 -0.06 10.32 -13.50
CA ARG A 240 0.69 11.58 -13.32
C ARG A 240 1.52 11.58 -12.04
N ARG A 241 0.96 11.04 -10.95
CA ARG A 241 1.66 10.97 -9.66
C ARG A 241 2.82 9.98 -9.70
N ARG A 242 2.65 8.82 -10.33
CA ARG A 242 3.71 7.82 -10.53
C ARG A 242 4.88 8.44 -11.29
N GLU A 243 4.56 9.07 -12.41
CA GLU A 243 5.52 9.75 -13.25
C GLU A 243 6.29 10.85 -12.49
N ALA A 244 5.55 11.74 -11.82
CA ALA A 244 6.16 12.83 -11.04
C ALA A 244 7.07 12.31 -9.91
N LEU A 245 6.70 11.19 -9.27
CA LEU A 245 7.53 10.57 -8.24
C LEU A 245 8.81 9.96 -8.84
N ALA A 246 8.73 9.30 -9.98
CA ALA A 246 9.90 8.74 -10.66
C ALA A 246 10.88 9.84 -11.08
N VAL A 247 10.37 10.98 -11.58
CA VAL A 247 11.20 12.17 -11.88
C VAL A 247 11.88 12.69 -10.61
N LEU A 248 11.15 12.82 -9.49
CA LEU A 248 11.76 13.23 -8.21
C LEU A 248 12.87 12.26 -7.79
N MET A 249 12.59 10.95 -7.84
CA MET A 249 13.56 9.94 -7.39
C MET A 249 14.83 9.97 -8.24
N ALA A 250 14.72 10.12 -9.56
CA ALA A 250 15.87 10.28 -10.46
C ALA A 250 16.65 11.58 -10.17
N ASP A 251 15.94 12.68 -9.90
CA ASP A 251 16.58 13.96 -9.55
C ASP A 251 17.32 13.89 -8.20
N ILE A 252 16.75 13.19 -7.22
CA ILE A 252 17.42 12.93 -5.94
C ILE A 252 18.62 12.02 -6.15
N ASP A 253 18.50 10.94 -6.92
CA ASP A 253 19.60 10.00 -7.20
C ASP A 253 20.80 10.73 -7.85
N ALA A 254 20.54 11.56 -8.86
CA ALA A 254 21.57 12.36 -9.53
C ALA A 254 22.28 13.36 -8.59
N LYS A 255 21.66 13.72 -7.47
CA LYS A 255 22.20 14.64 -6.46
C LYS A 255 22.76 13.92 -5.22
N LEU A 256 22.82 12.59 -5.21
CA LEU A 256 23.40 11.85 -4.08
C LEU A 256 24.90 12.12 -3.99
N THR A 257 25.37 12.48 -2.81
CA THR A 257 26.81 12.46 -2.52
C THR A 257 27.31 11.01 -2.51
N PRO A 258 28.62 10.76 -2.69
CA PRO A 258 29.16 9.40 -2.58
C PRO A 258 28.81 8.71 -1.26
N GLN A 259 28.81 9.47 -0.15
CA GLN A 259 28.43 8.95 1.17
C GLN A 259 26.94 8.58 1.24
N GLN A 260 26.07 9.42 0.67
CA GLN A 260 24.62 9.14 0.61
C GLN A 260 24.30 7.94 -0.28
N ARG A 261 24.96 7.81 -1.43
CA ARG A 261 24.81 6.67 -2.34
C ARG A 261 25.21 5.37 -1.65
N ALA A 262 26.38 5.36 -0.99
CA ALA A 262 26.83 4.22 -0.21
C ALA A 262 25.88 3.90 0.97
N ALA A 263 25.30 4.92 1.61
CA ALA A 263 24.31 4.72 2.67
C ALA A 263 23.02 4.10 2.14
N ALA A 264 22.49 4.62 1.01
CA ALA A 264 21.27 4.12 0.38
C ALA A 264 21.44 2.64 -0.04
N ARG A 265 22.55 2.32 -0.71
CA ARG A 265 22.88 0.93 -1.07
C ARG A 265 22.90 0.02 0.16
N ARG A 266 23.62 0.40 1.21
CA ARG A 266 23.67 -0.41 2.45
C ARG A 266 22.30 -0.61 3.07
N GLN A 267 21.46 0.42 3.05
CA GLN A 267 20.11 0.36 3.63
C GLN A 267 19.20 -0.59 2.85
N PHE A 268 19.24 -0.58 1.50
CA PHE A 268 18.50 -1.53 0.69
C PHE A 268 18.99 -2.97 0.90
N LEU A 269 20.30 -3.19 0.97
CA LEU A 269 20.86 -4.52 1.24
C LEU A 269 20.49 -5.03 2.64
N ALA A 270 20.58 -4.17 3.67
CA ALA A 270 20.18 -4.54 5.02
C ALA A 270 18.69 -4.92 5.10
N LEU A 271 17.83 -4.18 4.40
CA LEU A 271 16.41 -4.50 4.30
C LEU A 271 16.18 -5.83 3.55
N ALA A 272 16.93 -6.08 2.47
CA ALA A 272 16.87 -7.33 1.74
C ALA A 272 17.23 -8.53 2.64
N ASP A 273 18.28 -8.40 3.45
CA ASP A 273 18.73 -9.45 4.36
C ASP A 273 17.73 -9.68 5.50
N GLU A 274 17.12 -8.61 6.03
CA GLU A 274 16.05 -8.71 7.03
C GLU A 274 14.83 -9.47 6.47
N VAL A 275 14.39 -9.11 5.26
CA VAL A 275 13.26 -9.76 4.56
C VAL A 275 13.60 -11.24 4.27
N GLN A 276 14.82 -11.51 3.80
CA GLN A 276 15.28 -12.87 3.56
C GLN A 276 15.31 -13.69 4.85
N GLY A 277 15.73 -13.09 5.96
CA GLY A 277 15.71 -13.72 7.28
C GLY A 277 14.31 -14.09 7.74
N LEU A 278 13.29 -13.29 7.43
CA LEU A 278 11.88 -13.61 7.70
C LEU A 278 11.40 -14.80 6.84
N ALA A 279 11.81 -14.87 5.57
CA ALA A 279 11.47 -15.99 4.69
C ALA A 279 12.01 -17.33 5.22
N ALA A 280 13.18 -17.31 5.83
CA ALA A 280 13.86 -18.51 6.33
C ALA A 280 13.31 -19.03 7.67
N ARG A 281 12.53 -18.24 8.42
CA ARG A 281 11.96 -18.67 9.70
C ARG A 281 10.88 -19.72 9.46
N ARG A 282 11.01 -20.86 10.10
CA ARG A 282 9.90 -21.83 10.22
C ARG A 282 8.90 -21.27 11.23
N GLY A 283 7.61 -21.25 10.89
CA GLY A 283 6.55 -20.86 11.78
C GLY A 283 6.40 -21.83 12.93
#